data_24e6c78ce60b05a9a3af013b1540e0db
#
_entry.id   24e6c78ce60b05a9a3af013b1540e0db
#
_cell.length_a   1.000
_cell.length_b   1.000
_cell.length_c   1.000
_cell.angle_alpha   90.00
_cell.angle_beta   90.00
_cell.angle_gamma   90.00
#
_symmetry.space_group_name_H-M   'P 1'
#
loop_
_entity.id
_entity.type
_entity.pdbx_description
1 polymer ?
#
loop_
_entity_poly.entity_id
_entity_poly.type
_entity_poly.pdbx_seq_one_letter_code
_entity_poly.pdbx_strand_id
1 'polypeptide(L)'
;MSRIALLEPPYTDEAGALLARVMPGDVPPIGLFRMFARNLPMADAMHEWGRYELGRQLTLTMREREIAIDRTCALCGCEYEWGVHMMTFAERVELTREQAASLVHGGPADACWTSERERLLILAVDALHERSDIDDALWTRLVSVFDELQLLDLLLLCGWYHAVSFAARATRMPHEPGAPRFADFLPITTATNR
;
A
#
# COMPACT_ATOMS: atom_id res chain seq x y z
N MET A 1 9.02 -20.08 -3.67
CA MET A 1 7.88 -20.63 -2.91
C MET A 1 7.68 -19.82 -1.64
N SER A 2 6.43 -19.53 -1.28
CA SER A 2 6.13 -18.90 0.00
C SER A 2 6.54 -19.79 1.17
N ARG A 3 7.00 -19.16 2.28
CA ARG A 3 7.35 -19.90 3.52
C ARG A 3 6.12 -20.41 4.28
N ILE A 4 4.98 -19.75 4.09
CA ILE A 4 3.67 -20.21 4.55
C ILE A 4 2.87 -20.56 3.30
N ALA A 5 2.42 -21.82 3.21
CA ALA A 5 1.65 -22.27 2.05
C ALA A 5 0.32 -21.51 1.95
N LEU A 6 -0.04 -21.08 0.76
CA LEU A 6 -1.35 -20.47 0.50
C LEU A 6 -2.43 -21.57 0.64
N LEU A 7 -3.63 -21.17 1.05
CA LEU A 7 -4.77 -22.07 0.91
C LEU A 7 -5.10 -22.23 -0.57
N GLU A 8 -5.34 -23.47 -0.97
CA GLU A 8 -5.77 -23.81 -2.33
C GLU A 8 -7.16 -24.45 -2.28
N PRO A 9 -7.99 -24.24 -3.33
CA PRO A 9 -9.27 -24.90 -3.42
C PRO A 9 -9.11 -26.44 -3.51
N PRO A 10 -10.10 -27.22 -3.01
CA PRO A 10 -11.33 -26.73 -2.38
C PRO A 10 -11.08 -26.19 -0.97
N TYR A 11 -11.69 -25.02 -0.68
CA TYR A 11 -11.65 -24.43 0.66
C TYR A 11 -12.63 -25.12 1.60
N THR A 12 -12.40 -25.04 2.91
CA THR A 12 -13.46 -25.31 3.89
C THR A 12 -14.57 -24.26 3.76
N ASP A 13 -15.79 -24.57 4.23
CA ASP A 13 -16.91 -23.64 4.15
C ASP A 13 -16.60 -22.29 4.84
N GLU A 14 -15.93 -22.34 6.00
CA GLU A 14 -15.52 -21.14 6.76
C GLU A 14 -14.49 -20.31 6.01
N ALA A 15 -13.45 -20.94 5.48
CA ALA A 15 -12.42 -20.23 4.71
C ALA A 15 -12.99 -19.66 3.41
N GLY A 16 -13.85 -20.41 2.73
CA GLY A 16 -14.53 -19.95 1.52
C GLY A 16 -15.43 -18.75 1.79
N ALA A 17 -16.20 -18.77 2.88
CA ALA A 17 -17.05 -17.66 3.28
C ALA A 17 -16.24 -16.39 3.62
N LEU A 18 -15.12 -16.53 4.33
CA LEU A 18 -14.21 -15.42 4.61
C LEU A 18 -13.63 -14.82 3.32
N LEU A 19 -13.07 -15.66 2.46
CA LEU A 19 -12.45 -15.22 1.20
C LEU A 19 -13.45 -14.51 0.28
N ALA A 20 -14.69 -14.98 0.22
CA ALA A 20 -15.76 -14.34 -0.54
C ALA A 20 -16.18 -12.96 0.04
N ARG A 21 -16.04 -12.75 1.35
CA ARG A 21 -16.27 -11.42 1.97
C ARG A 21 -15.12 -10.45 1.69
N VAL A 22 -13.89 -10.93 1.79
CA VAL A 22 -12.69 -10.10 1.61
C VAL A 22 -12.53 -9.68 0.15
N MET A 23 -12.86 -10.57 -0.77
CA MET A 23 -12.75 -10.32 -2.21
C MET A 23 -14.02 -10.82 -2.93
N PRO A 24 -15.10 -10.02 -2.89
CA PRO A 24 -16.37 -10.41 -3.50
C PRO A 24 -16.26 -10.40 -5.03
N GLY A 25 -16.97 -11.33 -5.68
CA GLY A 25 -17.06 -11.47 -7.13
C GLY A 25 -16.41 -12.75 -7.63
N ASP A 26 -16.22 -12.84 -8.94
CA ASP A 26 -15.73 -14.04 -9.62
C ASP A 26 -14.19 -14.11 -9.75
N VAL A 27 -13.50 -13.07 -9.29
CA VAL A 27 -12.03 -13.03 -9.31
C VAL A 27 -11.49 -13.92 -8.17
N PRO A 28 -10.58 -14.86 -8.46
CA PRO A 28 -9.97 -15.68 -7.41
C PRO A 28 -9.29 -14.81 -6.34
N PRO A 29 -9.40 -15.16 -5.05
CA PRO A 29 -8.74 -14.41 -4.00
C PRO A 29 -7.23 -14.36 -4.19
N ILE A 30 -6.63 -13.17 -4.02
CA ILE A 30 -5.17 -13.00 -4.11
C ILE A 30 -4.45 -13.82 -3.05
N GLY A 31 -3.17 -14.10 -3.30
CA GLY A 31 -2.33 -14.95 -2.44
C GLY A 31 -2.28 -14.48 -0.99
N LEU A 32 -2.25 -13.17 -0.75
CA LEU A 32 -2.23 -12.58 0.59
C LEU A 32 -3.44 -13.02 1.43
N PHE A 33 -4.64 -12.92 0.87
CA PHE A 33 -5.86 -13.34 1.57
C PHE A 33 -5.92 -14.84 1.77
N ARG A 34 -5.47 -15.62 0.79
CA ARG A 34 -5.37 -17.09 0.91
C ARG A 34 -4.35 -17.50 1.98
N MET A 35 -3.30 -16.73 2.20
CA MET A 35 -2.37 -16.93 3.29
C MET A 35 -2.99 -16.57 4.65
N PHE A 36 -3.63 -15.39 4.76
CA PHE A 36 -4.27 -14.95 6.00
C PHE A 36 -5.41 -15.88 6.44
N ALA A 37 -6.18 -16.44 5.51
CA ALA A 37 -7.26 -17.38 5.79
C ALA A 37 -6.78 -18.70 6.46
N ARG A 38 -5.48 -18.93 6.60
CA ARG A 38 -4.95 -20.03 7.43
C ARG A 38 -5.17 -19.79 8.94
N ASN A 39 -5.38 -18.54 9.34
CA ASN A 39 -5.76 -18.17 10.70
C ASN A 39 -7.05 -17.35 10.62
N LEU A 40 -8.20 -18.05 10.60
CA LEU A 40 -9.50 -17.44 10.39
C LEU A 40 -9.82 -16.32 11.38
N PRO A 41 -9.61 -16.46 12.72
CA PRO A 41 -9.88 -15.37 13.66
C PRO A 41 -9.04 -14.11 13.37
N MET A 42 -7.78 -14.27 13.01
CA MET A 42 -6.91 -13.15 12.63
C MET A 42 -7.38 -12.52 11.33
N ALA A 43 -7.65 -13.34 10.31
CA ALA A 43 -8.07 -12.84 9.00
C ALA A 43 -9.40 -12.10 9.05
N ASP A 44 -10.31 -12.52 9.91
CA ASP A 44 -11.59 -11.85 10.15
C ASP A 44 -11.38 -10.45 10.79
N ALA A 45 -10.54 -10.35 11.81
CA ALA A 45 -10.19 -9.08 12.44
C ALA A 45 -9.47 -8.13 11.46
N MET A 46 -8.55 -8.67 10.66
CA MET A 46 -7.85 -7.91 9.61
C MET A 46 -8.79 -7.44 8.51
N HIS A 47 -9.80 -8.25 8.14
CA HIS A 47 -10.81 -7.85 7.17
C HIS A 47 -11.58 -6.60 7.64
N GLU A 48 -11.98 -6.55 8.89
CA GLU A 48 -12.73 -5.39 9.42
C GLU A 48 -11.87 -4.12 9.40
N TRP A 49 -10.60 -4.20 9.77
CA TRP A 49 -9.69 -3.04 9.68
C TRP A 49 -9.40 -2.67 8.22
N GLY A 50 -9.02 -3.63 7.37
CA GLY A 50 -8.77 -3.38 5.96
C GLY A 50 -9.97 -2.79 5.20
N ARG A 51 -11.20 -3.19 5.60
CA ARG A 51 -12.44 -2.63 5.08
C ARG A 51 -12.62 -1.15 5.46
N TYR A 52 -12.15 -0.73 6.63
CA TYR A 52 -12.08 0.68 7.00
C TYR A 52 -11.07 1.43 6.13
N GLU A 53 -9.83 0.93 6.06
CA GLU A 53 -8.71 1.58 5.34
C GLU A 53 -8.99 1.74 3.83
N LEU A 54 -9.68 0.78 3.22
CA LEU A 54 -10.04 0.83 1.80
C LEU A 54 -11.47 1.34 1.55
N GLY A 55 -12.18 1.66 2.63
CA GLY A 55 -13.60 2.03 2.60
C GLY A 55 -13.84 3.52 2.39
N ARG A 56 -15.14 3.87 2.35
CA ARG A 56 -15.59 5.26 2.21
C ARG A 56 -15.54 6.07 3.51
N GLN A 57 -15.24 5.42 4.63
CA GLN A 57 -15.18 6.07 5.94
C GLN A 57 -13.80 6.66 6.22
N LEU A 58 -12.76 6.19 5.52
CA LEU A 58 -11.45 6.81 5.56
C LEU A 58 -11.57 8.27 5.10
N THR A 59 -10.97 9.18 5.84
CA THR A 59 -11.10 10.62 5.59
C THR A 59 -10.14 11.15 4.53
N LEU A 60 -9.11 10.39 4.21
CA LEU A 60 -8.22 10.66 3.08
C LEU A 60 -8.94 10.40 1.75
N THR A 61 -8.64 11.18 0.73
CA THR A 61 -9.09 10.88 -0.63
C THR A 61 -8.49 9.56 -1.11
N MET A 62 -9.14 8.89 -2.07
CA MET A 62 -8.59 7.66 -2.65
C MET A 62 -7.16 7.86 -3.17
N ARG A 63 -6.88 9.01 -3.78
CA ARG A 63 -5.53 9.32 -4.30
C ARG A 63 -4.50 9.49 -3.19
N GLU A 64 -4.83 10.21 -2.13
CA GLU A 64 -3.94 10.37 -0.96
C GLU A 64 -3.68 9.03 -0.29
N ARG A 65 -4.71 8.21 -0.14
CA ARG A 65 -4.61 6.84 0.37
C ARG A 65 -3.61 6.01 -0.44
N GLU A 66 -3.76 5.96 -1.77
CA GLU A 66 -2.86 5.15 -2.61
C GLU A 66 -1.43 5.69 -2.61
N ILE A 67 -1.22 7.01 -2.60
CA ILE A 67 0.12 7.60 -2.44
C ILE A 67 0.78 7.13 -1.13
N ALA A 68 0.04 7.16 -0.01
CA ALA A 68 0.56 6.73 1.28
C ALA A 68 0.84 5.21 1.30
N ILE A 69 -0.05 4.40 0.75
CA ILE A 69 0.11 2.94 0.65
C ILE A 69 1.31 2.58 -0.22
N ASP A 70 1.36 3.11 -1.43
CA ASP A 70 2.42 2.79 -2.39
C ASP A 70 3.79 3.23 -1.87
N ARG A 71 3.87 4.43 -1.23
CA ARG A 71 5.11 4.88 -0.60
C ARG A 71 5.52 3.99 0.57
N THR A 72 4.59 3.63 1.45
CA THR A 72 4.87 2.72 2.58
C THR A 72 5.37 1.37 2.09
N CYS A 73 4.69 0.77 1.12
CA CYS A 73 5.07 -0.52 0.54
C CYS A 73 6.45 -0.46 -0.13
N ALA A 74 6.74 0.63 -0.87
CA ALA A 74 8.04 0.84 -1.51
C ALA A 74 9.17 0.95 -0.49
N LEU A 75 9.01 1.77 0.56
CA LEU A 75 9.99 1.92 1.64
C LEU A 75 10.22 0.62 2.40
N CYS A 76 9.15 -0.15 2.65
CA CYS A 76 9.26 -1.49 3.21
C CYS A 76 9.90 -2.50 2.24
N GLY A 77 10.14 -2.17 0.96
CA GLY A 77 10.57 -3.08 -0.08
C GLY A 77 9.54 -4.17 -0.38
N CYS A 78 8.26 -3.92 -0.09
CA CYS A 78 7.16 -4.86 -0.31
C CYS A 78 6.58 -4.73 -1.73
N GLU A 79 7.34 -5.21 -2.69
CA GLU A 79 6.96 -5.19 -4.11
C GLU A 79 5.65 -5.95 -4.39
N TYR A 80 5.33 -6.96 -3.57
CA TYR A 80 4.07 -7.71 -3.69
C TYR A 80 2.86 -6.79 -3.52
N GLU A 81 2.75 -6.14 -2.36
CA GLU A 81 1.59 -5.31 -2.01
C GLU A 81 1.53 -4.05 -2.88
N TRP A 82 2.68 -3.42 -3.10
CA TRP A 82 2.80 -2.32 -4.05
C TRP A 82 2.26 -2.69 -5.43
N GLY A 83 2.64 -3.86 -5.95
CA GLY A 83 2.18 -4.33 -7.26
C GLY A 83 0.67 -4.59 -7.31
N VAL A 84 0.07 -5.11 -6.23
CA VAL A 84 -1.38 -5.30 -6.11
C VAL A 84 -2.11 -3.95 -6.14
N HIS A 85 -1.64 -2.96 -5.37
CA HIS A 85 -2.24 -1.63 -5.33
C HIS A 85 -2.08 -0.89 -6.65
N MET A 86 -0.91 -0.88 -7.24
CA MET A 86 -0.65 -0.29 -8.55
C MET A 86 -1.55 -0.89 -9.64
N MET A 87 -1.68 -2.22 -9.69
CA MET A 87 -2.54 -2.89 -10.67
C MET A 87 -4.02 -2.54 -10.49
N THR A 88 -4.46 -2.33 -9.24
CA THR A 88 -5.88 -2.15 -8.91
C THR A 88 -6.32 -0.70 -8.95
N PHE A 89 -5.48 0.22 -8.52
CA PHE A 89 -5.89 1.59 -8.20
C PHE A 89 -5.16 2.69 -8.99
N ALA A 90 -3.95 2.46 -9.53
CA ALA A 90 -3.15 3.53 -10.11
C ALA A 90 -3.89 4.34 -11.19
N GLU A 91 -4.59 3.67 -12.10
CA GLU A 91 -5.39 4.33 -13.13
C GLU A 91 -6.56 5.12 -12.55
N ARG A 92 -7.23 4.58 -11.53
CA ARG A 92 -8.41 5.21 -10.90
C ARG A 92 -8.07 6.49 -10.15
N VAL A 93 -6.83 6.59 -9.67
CA VAL A 93 -6.34 7.76 -8.92
C VAL A 93 -5.42 8.63 -9.77
N GLU A 94 -5.35 8.35 -11.08
CA GLU A 94 -4.55 9.12 -12.04
C GLU A 94 -3.08 9.26 -11.62
N LEU A 95 -2.50 8.20 -11.06
CA LEU A 95 -1.09 8.17 -10.70
C LEU A 95 -0.25 8.02 -11.95
N THR A 96 0.56 9.03 -12.27
CA THR A 96 1.38 8.98 -13.49
C THR A 96 2.56 8.00 -13.31
N ARG A 97 3.14 7.57 -14.44
CA ARG A 97 4.33 6.71 -14.42
C ARG A 97 5.49 7.35 -13.67
N GLU A 98 5.68 8.67 -13.84
CA GLU A 98 6.74 9.44 -13.15
C GLU A 98 6.48 9.49 -11.64
N GLN A 99 5.22 9.65 -11.22
CA GLN A 99 4.86 9.61 -9.80
C GLN A 99 5.04 8.22 -9.21
N ALA A 100 4.63 7.17 -9.89
CA ALA A 100 4.87 5.79 -9.46
C ALA A 100 6.37 5.49 -9.33
N ALA A 101 7.18 5.92 -10.30
CA ALA A 101 8.64 5.81 -10.24
C ALA A 101 9.22 6.59 -9.04
N SER A 102 8.72 7.79 -8.78
CA SER A 102 9.14 8.63 -7.65
C SER A 102 8.79 7.99 -6.29
N LEU A 103 7.62 7.36 -6.16
CA LEU A 103 7.25 6.66 -4.92
C LEU A 103 8.20 5.50 -4.59
N VAL A 104 8.79 4.87 -5.61
CA VAL A 104 9.71 3.73 -5.42
C VAL A 104 11.17 4.18 -5.30
N HIS A 105 11.63 5.05 -6.21
CA HIS A 105 13.05 5.34 -6.40
C HIS A 105 13.45 6.79 -6.08
N GLY A 106 12.47 7.67 -5.90
CA GLY A 106 12.64 9.09 -5.65
C GLY A 106 12.02 9.53 -4.32
N GLY A 107 11.41 10.71 -4.32
CA GLY A 107 10.80 11.26 -3.10
C GLY A 107 9.99 12.54 -3.32
N PRO A 108 9.58 13.19 -2.22
CA PRO A 108 8.65 14.32 -2.25
C PRO A 108 9.21 15.56 -2.96
N ALA A 109 10.53 15.64 -3.17
CA ALA A 109 11.17 16.75 -3.86
C ALA A 109 11.14 16.63 -5.39
N ASP A 110 10.72 15.49 -5.93
CA ASP A 110 10.68 15.27 -7.37
C ASP A 110 9.66 16.18 -8.04
N ALA A 111 10.00 16.66 -9.25
CA ALA A 111 9.20 17.64 -9.98
C ALA A 111 7.79 17.17 -10.37
N CYS A 112 7.55 15.85 -10.38
CA CYS A 112 6.23 15.28 -10.66
C CYS A 112 5.19 15.54 -9.54
N TRP A 113 5.64 15.92 -8.34
CA TRP A 113 4.77 16.29 -7.23
C TRP A 113 4.55 17.81 -7.22
N THR A 114 3.45 18.25 -7.79
CA THR A 114 3.11 19.69 -7.88
C THR A 114 2.24 20.16 -6.73
N SER A 115 1.54 19.24 -6.04
CA SER A 115 0.73 19.54 -4.87
C SER A 115 1.56 19.54 -3.59
N GLU A 116 1.55 20.63 -2.83
CA GLU A 116 2.21 20.70 -1.51
C GLU A 116 1.60 19.70 -0.54
N ARG A 117 0.30 19.46 -0.63
CA ARG A 117 -0.41 18.49 0.20
C ARG A 117 0.09 17.04 -0.05
N GLU A 118 0.32 16.66 -1.32
CA GLU A 118 0.89 15.35 -1.67
C GLU A 118 2.35 15.23 -1.24
N ARG A 119 3.14 16.30 -1.37
CA ARG A 119 4.52 16.32 -0.86
C ARG A 119 4.59 16.12 0.64
N LEU A 120 3.71 16.80 1.40
CA LEU A 120 3.63 16.66 2.85
C LEU A 120 3.20 15.26 3.26
N LEU A 121 2.26 14.66 2.52
CA LEU A 121 1.84 13.28 2.73
C LEU A 121 3.02 12.32 2.59
N ILE A 122 3.80 12.44 1.52
CA ILE A 122 4.99 11.59 1.29
C ILE A 122 6.04 11.82 2.38
N LEU A 123 6.30 13.08 2.78
CA LEU A 123 7.22 13.40 3.89
C LEU A 123 6.78 12.76 5.20
N ALA A 124 5.47 12.74 5.48
CA ALA A 124 4.95 12.10 6.69
C ALA A 124 5.18 10.58 6.65
N VAL A 125 4.91 9.94 5.53
CA VAL A 125 5.18 8.49 5.34
C VAL A 125 6.67 8.19 5.51
N ASP A 126 7.56 8.98 4.92
CA ASP A 126 9.01 8.82 5.03
C ASP A 126 9.47 8.93 6.50
N ALA A 127 8.97 9.94 7.22
CA ALA A 127 9.29 10.15 8.63
C ALA A 127 8.80 8.99 9.52
N LEU A 128 7.56 8.53 9.31
CA LEU A 128 6.99 7.42 10.05
C LEU A 128 7.74 6.11 9.77
N HIS A 129 8.13 5.88 8.52
CA HIS A 129 8.92 4.69 8.18
C HIS A 129 10.30 4.72 8.82
N GLU A 130 10.98 5.85 8.77
CA GLU A 130 12.36 5.99 9.23
C GLU A 130 12.48 6.01 10.75
N ARG A 131 11.57 6.71 11.45
CA ARG A 131 11.69 7.04 12.87
C ARG A 131 10.51 6.58 13.71
N SER A 132 9.42 6.13 13.13
CA SER A 132 8.13 5.89 13.81
C SER A 132 7.59 7.15 14.52
N ASP A 133 7.96 8.33 14.00
CA ASP A 133 7.64 9.64 14.58
C ASP A 133 7.63 10.74 13.52
N ILE A 134 6.95 11.85 13.82
CA ILE A 134 6.91 13.07 13.01
C ILE A 134 7.36 14.23 13.90
N ASP A 135 8.43 14.91 13.51
CA ASP A 135 8.93 16.05 14.28
C ASP A 135 7.98 17.25 14.26
N ASP A 136 8.14 18.16 15.23
CA ASP A 136 7.25 19.31 15.40
C ASP A 136 7.21 20.24 14.17
N ALA A 137 8.31 20.34 13.42
CA ALA A 137 8.37 21.18 12.23
C ALA A 137 7.51 20.63 11.11
N LEU A 138 7.61 19.32 10.84
CA LEU A 138 6.78 18.65 9.85
C LEU A 138 5.31 18.59 10.33
N TRP A 139 5.09 18.31 11.62
CA TRP A 139 3.74 18.31 12.20
C TRP A 139 3.02 19.63 12.01
N THR A 140 3.70 20.76 12.26
CA THR A 140 3.14 22.12 12.06
C THR A 140 2.71 22.35 10.61
N ARG A 141 3.46 21.83 9.65
CA ARG A 141 3.09 21.92 8.22
C ARG A 141 1.90 21.01 7.90
N LEU A 142 1.87 19.80 8.44
CA LEU A 142 0.78 18.84 8.20
C LEU A 142 -0.56 19.38 8.70
N VAL A 143 -0.64 19.93 9.92
CA VAL A 143 -1.90 20.48 10.47
C VAL A 143 -2.40 21.73 9.74
N SER A 144 -1.57 22.33 8.88
CA SER A 144 -2.02 23.45 8.02
C SER A 144 -2.82 22.99 6.79
N VAL A 145 -2.76 21.70 6.44
CA VAL A 145 -3.37 21.13 5.23
C VAL A 145 -4.23 19.90 5.47
N PHE A 146 -4.04 19.20 6.61
CA PHE A 146 -4.83 18.05 7.04
C PHE A 146 -5.51 18.34 8.37
N ASP A 147 -6.75 17.88 8.53
CA ASP A 147 -7.41 17.91 9.83
C ASP A 147 -6.97 16.74 10.72
N GLU A 148 -7.41 16.74 11.98
CA GLU A 148 -7.02 15.73 12.98
C GLU A 148 -7.46 14.31 12.59
N LEU A 149 -8.62 14.17 11.94
CA LEU A 149 -9.13 12.86 11.51
C LEU A 149 -8.29 12.31 10.37
N GLN A 150 -7.94 13.16 9.40
CA GLN A 150 -7.08 12.79 8.28
C GLN A 150 -5.67 12.41 8.74
N LEU A 151 -5.12 13.11 9.73
CA LEU A 151 -3.83 12.77 10.30
C LEU A 151 -3.88 11.44 11.04
N LEU A 152 -4.93 11.20 11.83
CA LEU A 152 -5.09 9.93 12.53
C LEU A 152 -5.21 8.75 11.54
N ASP A 153 -6.00 8.92 10.49
CA ASP A 153 -6.13 7.93 9.42
C ASP A 153 -4.79 7.67 8.73
N LEU A 154 -4.01 8.72 8.42
CA LEU A 154 -2.68 8.57 7.81
C LEU A 154 -1.73 7.75 8.68
N LEU A 155 -1.68 8.05 9.99
CA LEU A 155 -0.82 7.35 10.92
C LEU A 155 -1.15 5.84 10.97
N LEU A 156 -2.44 5.51 11.07
CA LEU A 156 -2.90 4.12 11.16
C LEU A 156 -2.79 3.40 9.82
N LEU A 157 -3.07 4.07 8.71
CA LEU A 157 -2.88 3.53 7.36
C LEU A 157 -1.43 3.11 7.13
N CYS A 158 -0.46 3.96 7.49
CA CYS A 158 0.97 3.62 7.41
C CYS A 158 1.31 2.41 8.27
N GLY A 159 0.82 2.35 9.51
CA GLY A 159 1.01 1.21 10.41
C GLY A 159 0.43 -0.09 9.85
N TRP A 160 -0.77 -0.01 9.28
CA TRP A 160 -1.43 -1.14 8.64
C TRP A 160 -0.59 -1.72 7.48
N TYR A 161 -0.13 -0.86 6.57
CA TYR A 161 0.66 -1.33 5.42
C TYR A 161 2.09 -1.75 5.79
N HIS A 162 2.63 -1.30 6.92
CA HIS A 162 3.83 -1.91 7.51
C HIS A 162 3.54 -3.34 7.98
N ALA A 163 2.42 -3.59 8.69
CA ALA A 163 2.05 -4.93 9.14
C ALA A 163 1.82 -5.89 7.96
N VAL A 164 1.11 -5.44 6.92
CA VAL A 164 0.92 -6.21 5.67
C VAL A 164 2.26 -6.49 4.99
N SER A 165 3.13 -5.48 4.89
CA SER A 165 4.47 -5.62 4.30
C SER A 165 5.34 -6.62 5.05
N PHE A 166 5.31 -6.63 6.38
CA PHE A 166 6.02 -7.62 7.18
C PHE A 166 5.53 -9.04 6.88
N ALA A 167 4.20 -9.24 6.83
CA ALA A 167 3.62 -10.54 6.51
C ALA A 167 4.01 -11.00 5.11
N ALA A 168 3.83 -10.18 4.08
CA ALA A 168 4.13 -10.53 2.70
C ALA A 168 5.63 -10.82 2.48
N ARG A 169 6.51 -9.94 2.98
CA ARG A 169 7.96 -10.09 2.79
C ARG A 169 8.56 -11.24 3.59
N ALA A 170 8.24 -11.34 4.89
CA ALA A 170 8.79 -12.39 5.74
C ALA A 170 8.37 -13.79 5.26
N THR A 171 7.17 -13.91 4.69
CA THR A 171 6.69 -15.17 4.12
C THR A 171 7.16 -15.42 2.69
N ARG A 172 7.80 -14.43 2.04
CA ARG A 172 8.21 -14.50 0.63
C ARG A 172 7.01 -14.75 -0.29
N MET A 173 5.99 -13.88 -0.14
CA MET A 173 4.78 -13.98 -0.95
C MET A 173 5.13 -13.91 -2.45
N PRO A 174 4.68 -14.86 -3.26
CA PRO A 174 4.86 -14.80 -4.71
C PRO A 174 3.98 -13.68 -5.28
N HIS A 175 4.49 -12.95 -6.28
CA HIS A 175 3.74 -11.89 -6.93
C HIS A 175 2.46 -12.41 -7.60
N GLU A 176 1.44 -11.56 -7.62
CA GLU A 176 0.23 -11.84 -8.38
C GLU A 176 0.53 -11.77 -9.90
N PRO A 177 -0.12 -12.61 -10.70
CA PRO A 177 0.04 -12.57 -12.15
C PRO A 177 -0.34 -11.20 -12.71
N GLY A 178 0.56 -10.61 -13.50
CA GLY A 178 0.33 -9.30 -14.13
C GLY A 178 0.57 -8.09 -13.23
N ALA A 179 0.84 -8.27 -11.94
CA ALA A 179 1.18 -7.16 -11.06
C ALA A 179 2.52 -6.54 -11.48
N PRO A 180 2.59 -5.19 -11.58
CA PRO A 180 3.81 -4.49 -11.95
C PRO A 180 4.90 -4.66 -10.89
N ARG A 181 6.16 -4.46 -11.30
CA ARG A 181 7.35 -4.61 -10.49
C ARG A 181 8.06 -3.27 -10.32
N PHE A 182 8.84 -3.11 -9.26
CA PHE A 182 9.69 -1.92 -9.08
C PHE A 182 10.58 -1.66 -10.28
N ALA A 183 11.14 -2.71 -10.86
CA ALA A 183 12.01 -2.62 -12.03
C ALA A 183 11.31 -2.06 -13.28
N ASP A 184 10.00 -2.17 -13.39
CA ASP A 184 9.23 -1.63 -14.51
C ASP A 184 9.19 -0.10 -14.49
N PHE A 185 9.51 0.51 -13.34
CA PHE A 185 9.47 1.95 -13.07
C PHE A 185 10.85 2.58 -12.85
N LEU A 186 11.92 1.89 -13.23
CA LEU A 186 13.26 2.51 -13.20
C LEU A 186 13.28 3.79 -14.04
N PRO A 187 13.96 4.84 -13.58
CA PRO A 187 14.16 6.06 -14.37
C PRO A 187 14.74 5.71 -15.75
N ILE A 188 14.14 6.25 -16.80
CA ILE A 188 14.72 6.12 -18.15
C ILE A 188 16.04 6.86 -18.13
N THR A 189 17.13 6.13 -18.08
CA THR A 189 18.46 6.71 -18.23
C THR A 189 18.55 7.22 -19.67
N THR A 190 18.32 8.52 -19.89
CA THR A 190 18.66 9.15 -21.15
C THR A 190 20.17 9.01 -21.30
N ALA A 191 20.60 8.07 -22.13
CA ALA A 191 21.99 7.97 -22.53
C ALA A 191 22.37 9.31 -23.17
N THR A 192 23.13 10.11 -22.43
CA THR A 192 23.75 11.31 -22.97
C THR A 192 24.79 10.83 -23.98
N ASN A 193 24.40 10.81 -25.25
CA ASN A 193 25.35 10.66 -26.35
C ASN A 193 26.40 11.80 -26.23
N ARG A 194 27.59 11.46 -25.81
CA ARG A 194 28.78 12.28 -25.95
C ARG A 194 29.40 12.04 -27.32
#